data_efc89cc1fd99ea200a301252079af095
#
_entry.id   efc89cc1fd99ea200a301252079af095
#
_cell.length_a   1.000
_cell.length_b   1.000
_cell.length_c   1.000
_cell.angle_alpha   90.00
_cell.angle_beta   90.00
_cell.angle_gamma   90.00
#
_symmetry.space_group_name_H-M   'P 1'
#
loop_
_entity.id
_entity.type
_entity.pdbx_description
1 polymer ?
#
loop_
_entity_poly.entity_id
_entity_poly.type
_entity_poly.pdbx_seq_one_letter_code
_entity_poly.pdbx_strand_id
1 'polypeptide(L)'
;MPFIPALLLNFGHALDHLFLLIFATAVSAIAADFGMTRWEDMMPYTVGAFLMFGLGSIPAGRLGDLWGRKQMMLVFFFGIGLASVAVSFTQTPIQMAAALTVLGVFSAIYHPVGIPLLVQKSSRPGLTIGVNGLAGNLGIAAAALLTGFFVSWQGWRSAFVIPGLFALACGFAFAWFAPNDSESPAKKRSSALQLPKHLAWRTFIVMVATATTSSVLFNITTNGNAQLLAERLDGLVNDPSRLGLLLSAVYAVASLAQLVVGRLLDWLPIKPLFFGILLMQIVMFGLASQSSGWFWYASAIGYMVMVFGAIPFGDTMVVRYIDDSMRSRVSGTRIAISFGISSMAVFALGPVVKIAGFTQLMMALTGVAALGALIVLFLPNEGQMKPYQTN
;
A
#
# COMPACT_ATOMS: atom_id res chain seq x y z
N MET A 1 -3.30 -24.58 1.38
CA MET A 1 -4.70 -24.07 1.34
C MET A 1 -5.36 -24.55 0.06
N PRO A 2 -6.67 -24.91 0.05
CA PRO A 2 -7.40 -25.20 -1.19
C PRO A 2 -7.37 -23.99 -2.15
N PHE A 3 -7.51 -24.26 -3.46
CA PHE A 3 -7.34 -23.23 -4.49
C PHE A 3 -8.35 -22.06 -4.35
N ILE A 4 -9.64 -22.35 -4.16
CA ILE A 4 -10.68 -21.32 -4.09
C ILE A 4 -10.46 -20.34 -2.92
N PRO A 5 -10.27 -20.78 -1.66
CA PRO A 5 -9.94 -19.86 -0.57
C PRO A 5 -8.66 -19.06 -0.79
N ALA A 6 -7.62 -19.64 -1.42
CA ALA A 6 -6.40 -18.92 -1.74
C ALA A 6 -6.66 -17.82 -2.79
N LEU A 7 -7.47 -18.12 -3.82
CA LEU A 7 -7.88 -17.15 -4.83
C LEU A 7 -8.70 -16.01 -4.21
N LEU A 8 -9.66 -16.33 -3.33
CA LEU A 8 -10.46 -15.32 -2.64
C LEU A 8 -9.62 -14.42 -1.73
N LEU A 9 -8.59 -14.96 -1.06
CA LEU A 9 -7.65 -14.12 -0.31
C LEU A 9 -6.83 -13.20 -1.23
N ASN A 10 -6.43 -13.65 -2.42
CA ASN A 10 -5.77 -12.78 -3.39
C ASN A 10 -6.70 -11.68 -3.91
N PHE A 11 -7.99 -11.98 -4.16
CA PHE A 11 -8.99 -10.95 -4.41
C PHE A 11 -9.18 -10.01 -3.23
N GLY A 12 -9.16 -10.54 -1.99
CA GLY A 12 -9.20 -9.73 -0.78
C GLY A 12 -8.06 -8.71 -0.73
N HIS A 13 -6.83 -9.11 -1.10
CA HIS A 13 -5.69 -8.19 -1.16
C HIS A 13 -5.86 -7.12 -2.26
N ALA A 14 -6.34 -7.53 -3.43
CA ALA A 14 -6.63 -6.59 -4.50
C ALA A 14 -7.72 -5.59 -4.10
N LEU A 15 -8.80 -6.06 -3.46
CA LEU A 15 -9.89 -5.21 -2.96
C LEU A 15 -9.43 -4.25 -1.86
N ASP A 16 -8.56 -4.70 -0.96
CA ASP A 16 -8.00 -3.88 0.11
C ASP A 16 -7.32 -2.61 -0.45
N HIS A 17 -6.41 -2.78 -1.40
CA HIS A 17 -5.75 -1.67 -2.05
C HIS A 17 -6.65 -0.86 -2.99
N LEU A 18 -7.58 -1.52 -3.68
CA LEU A 18 -8.56 -0.87 -4.55
C LEU A 18 -9.40 0.14 -3.75
N PHE A 19 -9.99 -0.28 -2.64
CA PHE A 19 -10.88 0.57 -1.85
C PHE A 19 -10.19 1.79 -1.26
N LEU A 20 -8.92 1.67 -0.86
CA LEU A 20 -8.14 2.80 -0.34
C LEU A 20 -7.87 3.88 -1.40
N LEU A 21 -7.96 3.54 -2.70
CA LEU A 21 -7.59 4.45 -3.79
C LEU A 21 -8.76 4.96 -4.64
N ILE A 22 -9.98 4.40 -4.48
CA ILE A 22 -11.17 4.90 -5.20
C ILE A 22 -11.38 6.38 -4.92
N PHE A 23 -11.34 6.79 -3.64
CA PHE A 23 -11.55 8.18 -3.26
C PHE A 23 -10.57 9.13 -3.96
N ALA A 24 -9.27 8.82 -3.90
CA ALA A 24 -8.24 9.65 -4.50
C ALA A 24 -8.38 9.77 -6.04
N THR A 25 -8.80 8.67 -6.70
CA THR A 25 -9.04 8.68 -8.16
C THR A 25 -10.30 9.47 -8.54
N ALA A 26 -11.35 9.39 -7.70
CA ALA A 26 -12.64 10.05 -7.95
C ALA A 26 -12.77 11.43 -7.30
N VAL A 27 -11.73 11.93 -6.60
CA VAL A 27 -11.85 13.08 -5.71
C VAL A 27 -12.38 14.35 -6.37
N SER A 28 -12.02 14.61 -7.63
CA SER A 28 -12.56 15.76 -8.39
C SER A 28 -14.07 15.64 -8.64
N ALA A 29 -14.55 14.43 -8.98
CA ALA A 29 -15.97 14.18 -9.19
C ALA A 29 -16.75 14.27 -7.86
N ILE A 30 -16.17 13.78 -6.76
CA ILE A 30 -16.76 13.86 -5.42
C ILE A 30 -16.81 15.30 -4.94
N ALA A 31 -15.73 16.08 -5.11
CA ALA A 31 -15.67 17.49 -4.74
C ALA A 31 -16.73 18.30 -5.50
N ALA A 32 -16.85 18.11 -6.81
CA ALA A 32 -17.87 18.76 -7.64
C ALA A 32 -19.29 18.42 -7.19
N ASP A 33 -19.59 17.16 -6.87
CA ASP A 33 -20.90 16.72 -6.40
C ASP A 33 -21.27 17.32 -5.02
N PHE A 34 -20.26 17.57 -4.17
CA PHE A 34 -20.45 18.24 -2.86
C PHE A 34 -20.37 19.77 -2.95
N GLY A 35 -20.37 20.37 -4.17
CA GLY A 35 -20.34 21.80 -4.39
C GLY A 35 -19.00 22.47 -4.06
N MET A 36 -17.91 21.68 -3.97
CA MET A 36 -16.57 22.19 -3.75
C MET A 36 -15.92 22.54 -5.11
N THR A 37 -15.31 23.71 -5.20
CA THR A 37 -14.65 24.17 -6.45
C THR A 37 -13.29 23.56 -6.68
N ARG A 38 -12.67 22.99 -5.63
CA ARG A 38 -11.29 22.48 -5.66
C ARG A 38 -11.22 21.10 -4.99
N TRP A 39 -10.68 20.13 -5.70
CA TRP A 39 -10.49 18.76 -5.19
C TRP A 39 -9.50 18.72 -4.01
N GLU A 40 -8.56 19.66 -3.97
CA GLU A 40 -7.53 19.77 -2.93
C GLU A 40 -8.16 19.97 -1.54
N ASP A 41 -9.30 20.64 -1.47
CA ASP A 41 -10.04 20.87 -0.23
C ASP A 41 -10.76 19.60 0.24
N MET A 42 -11.00 18.63 -0.69
CA MET A 42 -11.62 17.35 -0.39
C MET A 42 -10.61 16.28 0.07
N MET A 43 -9.35 16.36 -0.37
CA MET A 43 -8.31 15.34 -0.04
C MET A 43 -8.10 15.08 1.45
N PRO A 44 -8.09 16.08 2.34
CA PRO A 44 -7.89 15.86 3.77
C PRO A 44 -8.89 14.89 4.42
N TYR A 45 -10.10 14.77 3.88
CA TYR A 45 -11.15 13.92 4.43
C TYR A 45 -10.88 12.41 4.31
N THR A 46 -9.85 11.98 3.55
CA THR A 46 -9.45 10.57 3.48
C THR A 46 -8.44 10.15 4.57
N VAL A 47 -7.91 11.09 5.36
CA VAL A 47 -6.84 10.81 6.35
C VAL A 47 -7.23 9.68 7.32
N GLY A 48 -8.49 9.65 7.74
CA GLY A 48 -9.01 8.63 8.67
C GLY A 48 -8.88 7.20 8.13
N ALA A 49 -9.06 7.00 6.82
CA ALA A 49 -8.88 5.69 6.19
C ALA A 49 -7.44 5.18 6.34
N PHE A 50 -6.45 5.99 6.00
CA PHE A 50 -5.03 5.61 6.07
C PHE A 50 -4.52 5.50 7.50
N LEU A 51 -4.98 6.37 8.40
CA LEU A 51 -4.65 6.31 9.81
C LEU A 51 -5.16 5.00 10.44
N MET A 52 -6.43 4.66 10.18
CA MET A 52 -7.03 3.43 10.70
C MET A 52 -6.48 2.18 10.03
N PHE A 53 -6.11 2.23 8.75
CA PHE A 53 -5.38 1.15 8.09
C PHE A 53 -4.08 0.80 8.83
N GLY A 54 -3.29 1.83 9.23
CA GLY A 54 -2.07 1.62 9.99
C GLY A 54 -2.33 1.18 11.43
N LEU A 55 -3.02 1.99 12.21
CA LEU A 55 -3.24 1.75 13.64
C LEU A 55 -4.13 0.54 13.92
N GLY A 56 -5.16 0.33 13.10
CA GLY A 56 -6.10 -0.79 13.21
C GLY A 56 -5.46 -2.16 12.96
N SER A 57 -4.31 -2.20 12.25
CA SER A 57 -3.62 -3.46 11.98
C SER A 57 -3.12 -4.17 13.25
N ILE A 58 -2.79 -3.41 14.31
CA ILE A 58 -2.32 -3.97 15.60
C ILE A 58 -3.44 -4.76 16.29
N PRO A 59 -4.62 -4.15 16.60
CA PRO A 59 -5.71 -4.91 17.19
C PRO A 59 -6.26 -5.98 16.25
N ALA A 60 -6.31 -5.76 14.94
CA ALA A 60 -6.77 -6.76 13.98
C ALA A 60 -5.95 -8.05 14.01
N GLY A 61 -4.61 -7.94 14.06
CA GLY A 61 -3.73 -9.10 14.22
C GLY A 61 -4.00 -9.85 15.52
N ARG A 62 -4.18 -9.12 16.63
CA ARG A 62 -4.49 -9.72 17.93
C ARG A 62 -5.85 -10.45 17.93
N LEU A 63 -6.85 -9.85 17.32
CA LEU A 63 -8.18 -10.48 17.18
C LEU A 63 -8.13 -11.71 16.26
N GLY A 64 -7.32 -11.68 15.20
CA GLY A 64 -7.06 -12.85 14.36
C GLY A 64 -6.47 -14.05 15.12
N ASP A 65 -5.61 -13.78 16.10
CA ASP A 65 -5.06 -14.81 16.97
C ASP A 65 -6.07 -15.31 18.03
N LEU A 66 -7.00 -14.47 18.48
CA LEU A 66 -7.99 -14.80 19.52
C LEU A 66 -9.27 -15.43 18.96
N TRP A 67 -9.84 -14.85 17.91
CA TRP A 67 -11.13 -15.27 17.33
C TRP A 67 -10.97 -16.28 16.19
N GLY A 68 -9.75 -16.36 15.62
CA GLY A 68 -9.46 -17.16 14.43
C GLY A 68 -9.35 -16.28 13.16
N ARG A 69 -8.45 -16.71 12.28
CA ARG A 69 -8.14 -15.97 11.06
C ARG A 69 -9.27 -16.01 10.03
N LYS A 70 -9.99 -17.14 9.92
CA LYS A 70 -11.16 -17.25 9.05
C LYS A 70 -12.22 -16.24 9.45
N GLN A 71 -12.57 -16.18 10.74
CA GLN A 71 -13.59 -15.28 11.27
C GLN A 71 -13.22 -13.81 11.00
N MET A 72 -11.97 -13.46 11.25
CA MET A 72 -11.49 -12.09 10.97
C MET A 72 -11.49 -11.76 9.48
N MET A 73 -11.20 -12.74 8.59
CA MET A 73 -11.31 -12.51 7.13
C MET A 73 -12.78 -12.37 6.69
N LEU A 74 -13.73 -13.01 7.36
CA LEU A 74 -15.17 -12.75 7.13
C LEU A 74 -15.54 -11.33 7.56
N VAL A 75 -15.05 -10.88 8.72
CA VAL A 75 -15.22 -9.48 9.17
C VAL A 75 -14.62 -8.51 8.15
N PHE A 76 -13.44 -8.83 7.57
CA PHE A 76 -12.84 -8.05 6.50
C PHE A 76 -13.78 -7.94 5.29
N PHE A 77 -14.17 -9.05 4.67
CA PHE A 77 -14.96 -9.03 3.43
C PHE A 77 -16.32 -8.34 3.59
N PHE A 78 -17.06 -8.69 4.64
CA PHE A 78 -18.36 -8.09 4.90
C PHE A 78 -18.22 -6.63 5.35
N GLY A 79 -17.26 -6.34 6.22
CA GLY A 79 -17.03 -5.00 6.74
C GLY A 79 -16.60 -4.02 5.66
N ILE A 80 -15.58 -4.37 4.84
CA ILE A 80 -15.08 -3.48 3.78
C ILE A 80 -16.14 -3.30 2.68
N GLY A 81 -16.88 -4.38 2.34
CA GLY A 81 -17.95 -4.32 1.35
C GLY A 81 -19.10 -3.41 1.80
N LEU A 82 -19.60 -3.58 3.03
CA LEU A 82 -20.65 -2.73 3.60
C LEU A 82 -20.17 -1.28 3.77
N ALA A 83 -18.94 -1.06 4.26
CA ALA A 83 -18.37 0.26 4.40
C ALA A 83 -18.25 0.97 3.05
N SER A 84 -17.82 0.26 2.01
CA SER A 84 -17.74 0.81 0.64
C SER A 84 -19.14 1.21 0.12
N VAL A 85 -20.13 0.35 0.29
CA VAL A 85 -21.51 0.69 -0.07
C VAL A 85 -22.00 1.90 0.74
N ALA A 86 -21.68 1.98 2.05
CA ALA A 86 -22.05 3.12 2.88
C ALA A 86 -21.41 4.45 2.40
N VAL A 87 -20.17 4.42 1.89
CA VAL A 87 -19.52 5.60 1.30
C VAL A 87 -20.36 6.20 0.18
N SER A 88 -21.03 5.38 -0.64
CA SER A 88 -21.85 5.87 -1.76
C SER A 88 -23.09 6.66 -1.35
N PHE A 89 -23.54 6.53 -0.11
CA PHE A 89 -24.68 7.29 0.43
C PHE A 89 -24.31 8.64 1.05
N THR A 90 -23.02 8.96 1.12
CA THR A 90 -22.56 10.22 1.71
C THR A 90 -22.94 11.42 0.86
N GLN A 91 -23.29 12.52 1.53
CA GLN A 91 -23.74 13.76 0.92
C GLN A 91 -22.93 14.97 1.39
N THR A 92 -22.04 14.80 2.36
CA THR A 92 -21.19 15.85 2.90
C THR A 92 -19.76 15.36 3.11
N PRO A 93 -18.75 16.27 3.10
CA PRO A 93 -17.36 15.90 3.35
C PRO A 93 -17.14 15.19 4.71
N ILE A 94 -17.90 15.59 5.75
CA ILE A 94 -17.79 14.97 7.08
C ILE A 94 -18.33 13.53 7.07
N GLN A 95 -19.47 13.30 6.41
CA GLN A 95 -20.02 11.95 6.22
C GLN A 95 -19.04 11.08 5.43
N MET A 96 -18.44 11.63 4.37
CA MET A 96 -17.39 10.97 3.58
C MET A 96 -16.21 10.58 4.47
N ALA A 97 -15.67 11.51 5.26
CA ALA A 97 -14.56 11.23 6.18
C ALA A 97 -14.89 10.12 7.17
N ALA A 98 -16.09 10.14 7.76
CA ALA A 98 -16.54 9.10 8.70
C ALA A 98 -16.62 7.74 8.01
N ALA A 99 -17.26 7.66 6.84
CA ALA A 99 -17.43 6.41 6.08
C ALA A 99 -16.08 5.85 5.60
N LEU A 100 -15.18 6.70 5.11
CA LEU A 100 -13.81 6.31 4.72
C LEU A 100 -13.00 5.83 5.93
N THR A 101 -13.16 6.45 7.10
CA THR A 101 -12.49 6.01 8.33
C THR A 101 -12.95 4.60 8.72
N VAL A 102 -14.26 4.31 8.64
CA VAL A 102 -14.83 2.97 8.87
C VAL A 102 -14.29 1.97 7.85
N LEU A 103 -14.19 2.36 6.58
CA LEU A 103 -13.58 1.54 5.53
C LEU A 103 -12.13 1.20 5.88
N GLY A 104 -11.33 2.17 6.34
CA GLY A 104 -9.96 1.96 6.79
C GLY A 104 -9.83 1.01 7.98
N VAL A 105 -10.79 1.00 8.92
CA VAL A 105 -10.82 0.02 10.02
C VAL A 105 -10.90 -1.41 9.50
N PHE A 106 -11.76 -1.67 8.52
CA PHE A 106 -11.88 -3.01 7.94
C PHE A 106 -10.71 -3.36 7.02
N SER A 107 -10.18 -2.41 6.26
CA SER A 107 -8.97 -2.57 5.46
C SER A 107 -7.77 -3.01 6.32
N ALA A 108 -7.63 -2.49 7.53
CA ALA A 108 -6.55 -2.84 8.45
C ALA A 108 -6.42 -4.34 8.78
N ILE A 109 -7.46 -5.13 8.49
CA ILE A 109 -7.52 -6.56 8.85
C ILE A 109 -6.70 -7.41 7.88
N TYR A 110 -6.65 -7.06 6.59
CA TYR A 110 -6.11 -7.97 5.58
C TYR A 110 -4.65 -8.37 5.84
N HIS A 111 -3.77 -7.40 6.00
CA HIS A 111 -2.32 -7.65 6.11
C HIS A 111 -1.93 -8.52 7.32
N PRO A 112 -2.38 -8.24 8.55
CA PRO A 112 -2.00 -9.03 9.71
C PRO A 112 -2.72 -10.38 9.81
N VAL A 113 -3.82 -10.60 9.09
CA VAL A 113 -4.64 -11.80 9.19
C VAL A 113 -4.64 -12.63 7.90
N GLY A 114 -4.89 -12.01 6.76
CA GLY A 114 -5.04 -12.67 5.46
C GLY A 114 -3.73 -13.28 4.96
N ILE A 115 -2.62 -12.54 5.02
CA ILE A 115 -1.31 -13.03 4.59
C ILE A 115 -0.86 -14.24 5.44
N PRO A 116 -0.87 -14.18 6.78
CA PRO A 116 -0.55 -15.36 7.61
C PRO A 116 -1.48 -16.56 7.36
N LEU A 117 -2.79 -16.32 7.14
CA LEU A 117 -3.73 -17.39 6.80
C LEU A 117 -3.37 -18.07 5.48
N LEU A 118 -3.01 -17.26 4.45
CA LEU A 118 -2.64 -17.75 3.13
C LEU A 118 -1.39 -18.63 3.16
N VAL A 119 -0.37 -18.25 3.94
CA VAL A 119 0.92 -18.97 3.99
C VAL A 119 0.94 -20.12 4.97
N GLN A 120 0.00 -20.21 5.91
CA GLN A 120 -0.01 -21.16 7.04
C GLN A 120 0.19 -22.63 6.62
N LYS A 121 -0.37 -23.03 5.46
CA LYS A 121 -0.28 -24.40 4.92
C LYS A 121 0.38 -24.43 3.52
N SER A 122 1.18 -23.41 3.19
CA SER A 122 1.87 -23.36 1.90
C SER A 122 3.18 -24.17 1.94
N SER A 123 3.39 -25.00 0.92
CA SER A 123 4.68 -25.67 0.69
C SER A 123 5.76 -24.72 0.13
N ARG A 124 5.34 -23.56 -0.43
CA ARG A 124 6.21 -22.54 -1.03
C ARG A 124 5.80 -21.14 -0.54
N PRO A 125 6.07 -20.80 0.74
CA PRO A 125 5.60 -19.54 1.34
C PRO A 125 6.04 -18.29 0.58
N GLY A 126 7.29 -18.25 0.11
CA GLY A 126 7.83 -17.10 -0.65
C GLY A 126 7.06 -16.84 -1.95
N LEU A 127 6.82 -17.89 -2.76
CA LEU A 127 6.02 -17.77 -3.98
C LEU A 127 4.57 -17.34 -3.66
N THR A 128 3.99 -17.89 -2.61
CA THR A 128 2.63 -17.54 -2.18
C THR A 128 2.52 -16.07 -1.78
N ILE A 129 3.48 -15.53 -1.04
CA ILE A 129 3.56 -14.10 -0.69
C ILE A 129 3.76 -13.26 -1.95
N GLY A 130 4.63 -13.70 -2.88
CA GLY A 130 4.88 -12.99 -4.13
C GLY A 130 3.62 -12.86 -5.01
N VAL A 131 2.87 -13.96 -5.17
CA VAL A 131 1.58 -13.96 -5.90
C VAL A 131 0.56 -13.05 -5.20
N ASN A 132 0.50 -13.12 -3.88
CA ASN A 132 -0.40 -12.28 -3.10
C ASN A 132 -0.01 -10.78 -3.19
N GLY A 133 1.28 -10.45 -3.14
CA GLY A 133 1.77 -9.08 -3.35
C GLY A 133 1.42 -8.55 -4.75
N LEU A 134 1.58 -9.39 -5.78
CA LEU A 134 1.15 -9.03 -7.15
C LEU A 134 -0.35 -8.75 -7.22
N ALA A 135 -1.18 -9.57 -6.55
CA ALA A 135 -2.63 -9.35 -6.49
C ALA A 135 -2.98 -7.99 -5.84
N GLY A 136 -2.33 -7.63 -4.73
CA GLY A 136 -2.48 -6.32 -4.09
C GLY A 136 -2.13 -5.17 -5.04
N ASN A 137 -1.01 -5.25 -5.74
CA ASN A 137 -0.59 -4.23 -6.70
C ASN A 137 -1.52 -4.11 -7.91
N LEU A 138 -2.04 -5.25 -8.41
CA LEU A 138 -3.07 -5.24 -9.45
C LEU A 138 -4.36 -4.60 -8.94
N GLY A 139 -4.64 -4.66 -7.63
CA GLY A 139 -5.72 -3.91 -6.99
C GLY A 139 -5.54 -2.39 -7.12
N ILE A 140 -4.30 -1.89 -6.99
CA ILE A 140 -3.97 -0.47 -7.22
C ILE A 140 -4.23 -0.08 -8.68
N ALA A 141 -3.79 -0.90 -9.63
CA ALA A 141 -4.05 -0.69 -11.05
C ALA A 141 -5.55 -0.74 -11.39
N ALA A 142 -6.26 -1.72 -10.80
CA ALA A 142 -7.71 -1.86 -10.95
C ALA A 142 -8.47 -0.67 -10.34
N ALA A 143 -8.00 -0.08 -9.24
CA ALA A 143 -8.60 1.12 -8.66
C ALA A 143 -8.63 2.27 -9.67
N ALA A 144 -7.51 2.54 -10.35
CA ALA A 144 -7.45 3.60 -11.36
C ALA A 144 -8.37 3.31 -12.56
N LEU A 145 -8.31 2.07 -13.10
CA LEU A 145 -9.11 1.66 -14.26
C LEU A 145 -10.60 1.67 -13.97
N LEU A 146 -11.01 0.94 -12.93
CA LEU A 146 -12.44 0.77 -12.60
C LEU A 146 -13.07 2.07 -12.12
N THR A 147 -12.36 2.86 -11.31
CA THR A 147 -12.87 4.15 -10.86
C THR A 147 -13.05 5.11 -12.02
N GLY A 148 -12.05 5.24 -12.93
CA GLY A 148 -12.16 6.07 -14.11
C GLY A 148 -13.35 5.67 -15.00
N PHE A 149 -13.54 4.36 -15.22
CA PHE A 149 -14.68 3.82 -15.96
C PHE A 149 -16.01 4.11 -15.28
N PHE A 150 -16.15 3.81 -13.99
CA PHE A 150 -17.41 4.00 -13.27
C PHE A 150 -17.77 5.48 -13.11
N VAL A 151 -16.79 6.37 -12.89
CA VAL A 151 -17.02 7.82 -12.83
C VAL A 151 -17.63 8.33 -14.13
N SER A 152 -17.11 7.89 -15.28
CA SER A 152 -17.64 8.30 -16.58
C SER A 152 -18.98 7.65 -16.94
N TRP A 153 -19.26 6.43 -16.42
CA TRP A 153 -20.47 5.68 -16.78
C TRP A 153 -21.70 6.07 -15.93
N GLN A 154 -21.56 6.07 -14.59
CA GLN A 154 -22.67 6.33 -13.67
C GLN A 154 -22.31 7.23 -12.47
N GLY A 155 -21.17 7.89 -12.53
CA GLY A 155 -20.67 8.74 -11.47
C GLY A 155 -19.91 7.98 -10.37
N TRP A 156 -19.28 8.74 -9.49
CA TRP A 156 -18.34 8.24 -8.49
C TRP A 156 -18.96 7.23 -7.49
N ARG A 157 -20.25 7.31 -7.22
CA ARG A 157 -20.94 6.41 -6.28
C ARG A 157 -20.89 4.95 -6.74
N SER A 158 -20.99 4.71 -8.05
CA SER A 158 -20.91 3.37 -8.63
C SER A 158 -19.54 2.73 -8.43
N ALA A 159 -18.48 3.54 -8.37
CA ALA A 159 -17.12 3.07 -8.10
C ALA A 159 -16.95 2.47 -6.69
N PHE A 160 -17.80 2.85 -5.74
CA PHE A 160 -17.83 2.25 -4.40
C PHE A 160 -18.85 1.10 -4.30
N VAL A 161 -20.06 1.26 -4.88
CA VAL A 161 -21.13 0.25 -4.78
C VAL A 161 -20.74 -1.06 -5.44
N ILE A 162 -20.27 -1.01 -6.69
CA ILE A 162 -20.06 -2.24 -7.47
C ILE A 162 -18.94 -3.09 -6.88
N PRO A 163 -17.73 -2.56 -6.60
CA PRO A 163 -16.71 -3.34 -5.89
C PRO A 163 -17.15 -3.75 -4.47
N GLY A 164 -17.95 -2.92 -3.78
CA GLY A 164 -18.51 -3.24 -2.47
C GLY A 164 -19.36 -4.50 -2.50
N LEU A 165 -20.30 -4.58 -3.46
CA LEU A 165 -21.13 -5.77 -3.66
C LEU A 165 -20.28 -7.00 -4.07
N PHE A 166 -19.23 -6.80 -4.87
CA PHE A 166 -18.29 -7.87 -5.20
C PHE A 166 -17.53 -8.38 -3.95
N ALA A 167 -17.11 -7.47 -3.05
CA ALA A 167 -16.48 -7.85 -1.79
C ALA A 167 -17.42 -8.69 -0.90
N LEU A 168 -18.72 -8.31 -0.82
CA LEU A 168 -19.72 -9.09 -0.11
C LEU A 168 -19.89 -10.49 -0.73
N ALA A 169 -19.96 -10.60 -2.06
CA ALA A 169 -20.01 -11.89 -2.75
C ALA A 169 -18.78 -12.75 -2.46
N CYS A 170 -17.57 -12.16 -2.44
CA CYS A 170 -16.35 -12.83 -2.01
C CYS A 170 -16.44 -13.30 -0.56
N GLY A 171 -17.06 -12.52 0.34
CA GLY A 171 -17.29 -12.88 1.73
C GLY A 171 -18.19 -14.11 1.88
N PHE A 172 -19.31 -14.18 1.16
CA PHE A 172 -20.17 -15.37 1.13
C PHE A 172 -19.45 -16.59 0.55
N ALA A 173 -18.73 -16.42 -0.55
CA ALA A 173 -17.91 -17.51 -1.12
C ALA A 173 -16.83 -17.97 -0.13
N PHE A 174 -16.16 -17.05 0.56
CA PHE A 174 -15.14 -17.38 1.55
C PHE A 174 -15.75 -18.11 2.76
N ALA A 175 -16.92 -17.70 3.23
CA ALA A 175 -17.64 -18.40 4.30
C ALA A 175 -17.92 -19.86 3.95
N TRP A 176 -18.29 -20.11 2.68
CA TRP A 176 -18.65 -21.44 2.18
C TRP A 176 -17.43 -22.34 1.94
N PHE A 177 -16.41 -21.81 1.25
CA PHE A 177 -15.28 -22.63 0.78
C PHE A 177 -14.09 -22.67 1.73
N ALA A 178 -13.92 -21.69 2.62
CA ALA A 178 -12.75 -21.66 3.52
C ALA A 178 -12.89 -22.69 4.62
N PRO A 179 -11.87 -23.53 4.86
CA PRO A 179 -11.89 -24.48 5.95
C PRO A 179 -11.96 -23.77 7.30
N ASN A 180 -12.56 -24.42 8.29
CA ASN A 180 -12.53 -23.88 9.65
C ASN A 180 -11.11 -23.91 10.21
N ASP A 181 -10.79 -22.93 11.03
CA ASP A 181 -9.52 -22.88 11.73
C ASP A 181 -9.45 -24.09 12.69
N SER A 182 -8.44 -24.92 12.50
CA SER A 182 -8.29 -26.13 13.30
C SER A 182 -7.64 -25.88 14.66
N GLU A 183 -6.97 -24.73 14.85
CA GLU A 183 -6.37 -24.30 16.13
C GLU A 183 -5.96 -22.85 16.07
N SER A 184 -6.06 -22.15 17.22
CA SER A 184 -5.41 -20.84 17.45
C SER A 184 -3.89 -20.99 17.24
N PRO A 185 -3.19 -20.09 16.55
CA PRO A 185 -1.78 -20.28 16.23
C PRO A 185 -0.95 -20.38 17.51
N ALA A 186 -0.62 -21.61 17.89
CA ALA A 186 0.25 -21.89 19.02
C ALA A 186 1.61 -21.24 18.81
N LYS A 187 2.08 -20.43 19.78
CA LYS A 187 3.41 -19.82 19.80
C LYS A 187 4.47 -20.91 19.69
N LYS A 188 5.00 -21.18 18.51
CA LYS A 188 6.26 -21.91 18.37
C LYS A 188 7.38 -20.99 18.86
N ARG A 189 8.01 -21.33 19.98
CA ARG A 189 9.29 -20.75 20.40
C ARG A 189 10.35 -21.18 19.39
N SER A 190 10.98 -20.25 18.70
CA SER A 190 12.22 -20.49 17.95
C SER A 190 13.43 -19.98 18.73
N SER A 191 14.58 -20.60 18.54
CA SER A 191 15.84 -20.19 19.15
C SER A 191 16.29 -18.85 18.57
N ALA A 192 16.55 -17.88 19.43
CA ALA A 192 16.87 -16.51 19.05
C ALA A 192 18.31 -16.37 18.55
N LEU A 193 18.49 -15.85 17.34
CA LEU A 193 19.75 -15.23 16.90
C LEU A 193 19.97 -13.93 17.69
N GLN A 194 21.02 -13.87 18.51
CA GLN A 194 21.30 -12.67 19.32
C GLN A 194 22.27 -11.74 18.57
N LEU A 195 21.72 -10.73 17.91
CA LEU A 195 22.53 -9.59 17.47
C LEU A 195 22.94 -8.72 18.67
N PRO A 196 24.16 -8.12 18.68
CA PRO A 196 24.53 -7.11 19.67
C PRO A 196 23.46 -6.01 19.74
N LYS A 197 23.05 -5.58 20.95
CA LYS A 197 21.93 -4.65 21.14
C LYS A 197 22.06 -3.36 20.31
N HIS A 198 23.28 -2.79 20.23
CA HIS A 198 23.52 -1.55 19.44
C HIS A 198 23.29 -1.76 17.94
N LEU A 199 23.64 -2.94 17.40
CA LEU A 199 23.47 -3.27 15.99
C LEU A 199 21.99 -3.55 15.68
N ALA A 200 21.28 -4.23 16.59
CA ALA A 200 19.84 -4.47 16.49
C ALA A 200 19.05 -3.15 16.47
N TRP A 201 19.36 -2.20 17.38
CA TRP A 201 18.74 -0.88 17.43
C TRP A 201 19.03 -0.06 16.17
N ARG A 202 20.28 -0.01 15.72
CA ARG A 202 20.67 0.69 14.50
C ARG A 202 19.90 0.14 13.28
N THR A 203 19.87 -1.18 13.14
CA THR A 203 19.12 -1.85 12.05
C THR A 203 17.63 -1.51 12.13
N PHE A 204 17.03 -1.57 13.32
CA PHE A 204 15.62 -1.25 13.51
C PHE A 204 15.30 0.21 13.16
N ILE A 205 16.09 1.18 13.62
CA ILE A 205 15.89 2.60 13.33
C ILE A 205 16.00 2.84 11.82
N VAL A 206 17.05 2.33 11.17
CA VAL A 206 17.24 2.49 9.71
C VAL A 206 16.08 1.85 8.95
N MET A 207 15.64 0.66 9.36
CA MET A 207 14.53 -0.04 8.72
C MET A 207 13.20 0.72 8.85
N VAL A 208 12.89 1.26 10.03
CA VAL A 208 11.68 2.07 10.25
C VAL A 208 11.76 3.38 9.45
N ALA A 209 12.89 4.07 9.49
CA ALA A 209 13.07 5.34 8.79
C ALA A 209 12.99 5.18 7.26
N THR A 210 13.64 4.15 6.69
CA THR A 210 13.53 3.85 5.25
C THR A 210 12.13 3.39 4.85
N ALA A 211 11.47 2.58 5.67
CA ALA A 211 10.09 2.19 5.43
C ALA A 211 9.15 3.40 5.47
N THR A 212 9.38 4.36 6.37
CA THR A 212 8.58 5.58 6.47
C THR A 212 8.77 6.48 5.23
N THR A 213 10.01 6.73 4.80
CA THR A 213 10.25 7.52 3.57
C THR A 213 9.63 6.84 2.34
N SER A 214 9.81 5.52 2.18
CA SER A 214 9.18 4.76 1.10
C SER A 214 7.65 4.79 1.17
N SER A 215 7.06 4.71 2.38
CA SER A 215 5.62 4.79 2.59
C SER A 215 5.06 6.17 2.24
N VAL A 216 5.78 7.25 2.57
CA VAL A 216 5.41 8.61 2.17
C VAL A 216 5.42 8.74 0.64
N LEU A 217 6.50 8.30 -0.02
CA LEU A 217 6.59 8.33 -1.49
C LEU A 217 5.45 7.53 -2.13
N PHE A 218 5.20 6.31 -1.63
CA PHE A 218 4.15 5.45 -2.13
C PHE A 218 2.75 6.08 -1.96
N ASN A 219 2.42 6.53 -0.74
CA ASN A 219 1.07 7.05 -0.46
C ASN A 219 0.80 8.40 -1.14
N ILE A 220 1.78 9.31 -1.21
CA ILE A 220 1.62 10.57 -1.92
C ILE A 220 1.42 10.32 -3.42
N THR A 221 2.24 9.45 -4.03
CA THR A 221 2.13 9.18 -5.47
C THR A 221 0.86 8.43 -5.83
N THR A 222 0.49 7.38 -5.09
CA THR A 222 -0.74 6.63 -5.39
C THR A 222 -2.00 7.44 -5.18
N ASN A 223 -2.03 8.35 -4.21
CA ASN A 223 -3.18 9.23 -3.97
C ASN A 223 -3.16 10.50 -4.83
N GLY A 224 -2.00 10.98 -5.28
CA GLY A 224 -1.88 12.21 -6.07
C GLY A 224 -1.83 12.00 -7.58
N ASN A 225 -1.41 10.82 -8.05
CA ASN A 225 -1.14 10.58 -9.47
C ASN A 225 -2.35 10.74 -10.38
N ALA A 226 -3.57 10.47 -9.92
CA ALA A 226 -4.77 10.65 -10.74
C ALA A 226 -4.95 12.13 -11.11
N GLN A 227 -4.79 13.04 -10.15
CA GLN A 227 -4.92 14.47 -10.35
C GLN A 227 -3.72 15.06 -11.10
N LEU A 228 -2.52 14.58 -10.77
CA LEU A 228 -1.29 14.96 -11.46
C LEU A 228 -1.32 14.53 -12.95
N LEU A 229 -1.81 13.31 -13.24
CA LEU A 229 -2.01 12.83 -14.62
C LEU A 229 -2.99 13.73 -15.37
N ALA A 230 -4.13 14.07 -14.75
CA ALA A 230 -5.13 14.95 -15.35
C ALA A 230 -4.54 16.33 -15.64
N GLU A 231 -3.75 16.91 -14.71
CA GLU A 231 -3.08 18.21 -14.92
C GLU A 231 -2.04 18.14 -16.04
N ARG A 232 -1.18 17.12 -16.05
CA ARG A 232 -0.05 17.04 -16.99
C ARG A 232 -0.45 16.64 -18.41
N LEU A 233 -1.61 16.01 -18.57
CA LEU A 233 -2.20 15.64 -19.86
C LEU A 233 -3.40 16.54 -20.24
N ASP A 234 -3.62 17.64 -19.53
CA ASP A 234 -4.70 18.58 -19.87
C ASP A 234 -4.60 19.03 -21.33
N GLY A 235 -5.74 19.08 -22.01
CA GLY A 235 -5.82 19.34 -23.46
C GLY A 235 -5.39 18.15 -24.37
N LEU A 236 -4.75 17.10 -23.85
CA LEU A 236 -4.41 15.89 -24.59
C LEU A 236 -5.41 14.75 -24.31
N VAL A 237 -5.73 14.53 -23.04
CA VAL A 237 -6.65 13.49 -22.56
C VAL A 237 -7.47 14.04 -21.41
N ASN A 238 -8.78 14.21 -21.60
CA ASN A 238 -9.68 14.77 -20.59
C ASN A 238 -10.75 13.76 -20.12
N ASP A 239 -10.91 12.64 -20.82
CA ASP A 239 -11.89 11.62 -20.49
C ASP A 239 -11.45 10.80 -19.26
N PRO A 240 -12.27 10.69 -18.20
CA PRO A 240 -11.91 9.97 -16.97
C PRO A 240 -11.56 8.50 -17.18
N SER A 241 -12.22 7.81 -18.12
CA SER A 241 -11.94 6.41 -18.42
C SER A 241 -10.55 6.24 -19.05
N ARG A 242 -10.19 7.16 -19.97
CA ARG A 242 -8.86 7.14 -20.61
C ARG A 242 -7.76 7.49 -19.61
N LEU A 243 -7.98 8.48 -18.75
CA LEU A 243 -7.05 8.81 -17.66
C LEU A 243 -6.89 7.63 -16.70
N GLY A 244 -7.98 6.97 -16.31
CA GLY A 244 -7.95 5.76 -15.50
C GLY A 244 -7.18 4.61 -16.16
N LEU A 245 -7.37 4.40 -17.46
CA LEU A 245 -6.64 3.39 -18.24
C LEU A 245 -5.12 3.69 -18.27
N LEU A 246 -4.74 4.93 -18.54
CA LEU A 246 -3.33 5.34 -18.57
C LEU A 246 -2.68 5.17 -17.19
N LEU A 247 -3.36 5.58 -16.12
CA LEU A 247 -2.85 5.43 -14.76
C LEU A 247 -2.76 3.95 -14.35
N SER A 248 -3.74 3.14 -14.74
CA SER A 248 -3.71 1.69 -14.55
C SER A 248 -2.49 1.05 -15.24
N ALA A 249 -2.17 1.48 -16.46
CA ALA A 249 -1.00 0.99 -17.18
C ALA A 249 0.31 1.35 -16.45
N VAL A 250 0.43 2.57 -15.91
CA VAL A 250 1.57 2.96 -15.06
C VAL A 250 1.72 1.99 -13.88
N TYR A 251 0.65 1.72 -13.14
CA TYR A 251 0.69 0.85 -11.96
C TYR A 251 0.90 -0.62 -12.31
N ALA A 252 0.33 -1.11 -13.42
CA ALA A 252 0.54 -2.47 -13.89
C ALA A 252 2.00 -2.73 -14.26
N VAL A 253 2.64 -1.80 -14.99
CA VAL A 253 4.06 -1.88 -15.33
C VAL A 253 4.91 -1.79 -14.06
N ALA A 254 4.62 -0.85 -13.16
CA ALA A 254 5.32 -0.69 -11.90
C ALA A 254 5.25 -1.95 -11.02
N SER A 255 4.12 -2.67 -11.05
CA SER A 255 3.93 -3.91 -10.29
C SER A 255 4.95 -5.01 -10.66
N LEU A 256 5.41 -5.04 -11.90
CA LEU A 256 6.42 -5.99 -12.36
C LEU A 256 7.79 -5.75 -11.71
N ALA A 257 8.06 -4.51 -11.29
CA ALA A 257 9.32 -4.17 -10.61
C ALA A 257 9.52 -4.97 -9.32
N GLN A 258 8.46 -5.31 -8.60
CA GLN A 258 8.56 -6.13 -7.39
C GLN A 258 9.09 -7.54 -7.67
N LEU A 259 8.72 -8.14 -8.80
CA LEU A 259 9.21 -9.46 -9.19
C LEU A 259 10.70 -9.41 -9.55
N VAL A 260 11.09 -8.36 -10.29
CA VAL A 260 12.50 -8.15 -10.68
C VAL A 260 13.36 -7.88 -9.46
N VAL A 261 12.96 -6.93 -8.62
CA VAL A 261 13.71 -6.56 -7.41
C VAL A 261 13.72 -7.69 -6.40
N GLY A 262 12.60 -8.42 -6.24
CA GLY A 262 12.56 -9.62 -5.39
C GLY A 262 13.63 -10.64 -5.79
N ARG A 263 13.78 -10.92 -7.10
CA ARG A 263 14.86 -11.80 -7.59
C ARG A 263 16.26 -11.22 -7.38
N LEU A 264 16.43 -9.93 -7.61
CA LEU A 264 17.73 -9.28 -7.38
C LEU A 264 18.13 -9.33 -5.91
N LEU A 265 17.17 -9.24 -5.00
CA LEU A 265 17.40 -9.39 -3.55
C LEU A 265 17.89 -10.77 -3.16
N ASP A 266 17.58 -11.83 -3.91
CA ASP A 266 18.12 -13.17 -3.64
C ASP A 266 19.63 -13.27 -3.94
N TRP A 267 20.17 -12.41 -4.80
CA TRP A 267 21.53 -12.51 -5.35
C TRP A 267 22.43 -11.35 -4.95
N LEU A 268 21.86 -10.19 -4.71
CA LEU A 268 22.59 -8.95 -4.42
C LEU A 268 22.45 -8.54 -2.95
N PRO A 269 23.48 -7.86 -2.39
CA PRO A 269 23.39 -7.27 -1.07
C PRO A 269 22.29 -6.20 -1.01
N ILE A 270 21.54 -6.17 0.08
CA ILE A 270 20.39 -5.25 0.27
C ILE A 270 20.83 -3.79 0.13
N LYS A 271 21.90 -3.37 0.83
CA LYS A 271 22.31 -1.98 0.94
C LYS A 271 22.60 -1.31 -0.41
N PRO A 272 23.53 -1.82 -1.27
CA PRO A 272 23.79 -1.19 -2.56
C PRO A 272 22.61 -1.24 -3.52
N LEU A 273 21.83 -2.32 -3.52
CA LEU A 273 20.66 -2.44 -4.38
C LEU A 273 19.59 -1.41 -3.98
N PHE A 274 19.29 -1.28 -2.68
CA PHE A 274 18.31 -0.31 -2.19
C PHE A 274 18.76 1.13 -2.44
N PHE A 275 20.04 1.43 -2.19
CA PHE A 275 20.63 2.73 -2.48
C PHE A 275 20.49 3.09 -3.96
N GLY A 276 20.80 2.15 -4.89
CA GLY A 276 20.62 2.36 -6.32
C GLY A 276 19.19 2.67 -6.74
N ILE A 277 18.20 1.98 -6.17
CA ILE A 277 16.78 2.26 -6.43
C ILE A 277 16.39 3.65 -5.94
N LEU A 278 16.85 4.06 -4.75
CA LEU A 278 16.55 5.39 -4.21
C LEU A 278 17.25 6.50 -5.02
N LEU A 279 18.47 6.29 -5.50
CA LEU A 279 19.11 7.21 -6.44
C LEU A 279 18.31 7.37 -7.73
N MET A 280 17.80 6.27 -8.29
CA MET A 280 16.96 6.33 -9.48
C MET A 280 15.62 7.01 -9.20
N GLN A 281 15.03 6.86 -8.00
CA GLN A 281 13.85 7.63 -7.58
C GLN A 281 14.13 9.14 -7.61
N ILE A 282 15.28 9.60 -7.10
CA ILE A 282 15.69 11.00 -7.12
C ILE A 282 15.69 11.53 -8.55
N VAL A 283 16.33 10.79 -9.47
CA VAL A 283 16.39 11.17 -10.89
C VAL A 283 15.00 11.23 -11.51
N MET A 284 14.17 10.18 -11.31
CA MET A 284 12.87 10.10 -11.95
C MET A 284 11.87 11.13 -11.39
N PHE A 285 11.86 11.40 -10.08
CA PHE A 285 11.04 12.46 -9.50
C PHE A 285 11.51 13.85 -9.96
N GLY A 286 12.82 14.08 -10.04
CA GLY A 286 13.39 15.32 -10.58
C GLY A 286 12.98 15.57 -12.02
N LEU A 287 13.05 14.57 -12.88
CA LEU A 287 12.58 14.63 -14.27
C LEU A 287 11.05 14.91 -14.33
N ALA A 288 10.27 14.15 -13.55
CA ALA A 288 8.82 14.31 -13.53
C ALA A 288 8.38 15.69 -13.03
N SER A 289 9.14 16.34 -12.13
CA SER A 289 8.83 17.68 -11.63
C SER A 289 8.84 18.76 -12.72
N GLN A 290 9.70 18.61 -13.73
CA GLN A 290 9.94 19.60 -14.80
C GLN A 290 9.29 19.22 -16.14
N SER A 291 8.66 18.05 -16.23
CA SER A 291 8.10 17.52 -17.47
C SER A 291 6.58 17.68 -17.57
N SER A 292 6.04 17.62 -18.79
CA SER A 292 4.62 17.69 -19.11
C SER A 292 4.29 16.74 -20.28
N GLY A 293 3.00 16.53 -20.54
CA GLY A 293 2.52 15.72 -21.66
C GLY A 293 3.03 14.28 -21.59
N TRP A 294 3.28 13.67 -22.72
CA TRP A 294 3.74 12.28 -22.83
C TRP A 294 5.14 12.03 -22.25
N PHE A 295 6.00 13.04 -22.20
CA PHE A 295 7.30 12.91 -21.54
C PHE A 295 7.14 12.79 -20.02
N TRP A 296 6.20 13.55 -19.43
CA TRP A 296 5.83 13.34 -18.03
C TRP A 296 5.28 11.93 -17.80
N TYR A 297 4.40 11.45 -18.69
CA TYR A 297 3.83 10.10 -18.57
C TYR A 297 4.91 9.02 -18.56
N ALA A 298 5.92 9.11 -19.43
CA ALA A 298 7.07 8.21 -19.41
C ALA A 298 7.86 8.31 -18.09
N SER A 299 8.06 9.54 -17.56
CA SER A 299 8.70 9.75 -16.27
C SER A 299 7.87 9.19 -15.11
N ALA A 300 6.53 9.23 -15.22
CA ALA A 300 5.61 8.65 -14.23
C ALA A 300 5.75 7.12 -14.16
N ILE A 301 5.86 6.44 -15.28
CA ILE A 301 6.19 5.00 -15.31
C ILE A 301 7.52 4.78 -14.59
N GLY A 302 8.54 5.59 -14.88
CA GLY A 302 9.87 5.48 -14.30
C GLY A 302 9.87 5.61 -12.78
N TYR A 303 9.31 6.67 -12.21
CA TYR A 303 9.29 6.81 -10.75
C TYR A 303 8.41 5.78 -10.07
N MET A 304 7.27 5.38 -10.66
CA MET A 304 6.43 4.34 -10.08
C MET A 304 7.08 2.97 -10.09
N VAL A 305 7.82 2.61 -11.13
CA VAL A 305 8.66 1.40 -11.17
C VAL A 305 9.65 1.40 -10.00
N MET A 306 10.29 2.53 -9.72
CA MET A 306 11.24 2.64 -8.60
C MET A 306 10.53 2.64 -7.23
N VAL A 307 9.36 3.27 -7.11
CA VAL A 307 8.56 3.27 -5.87
C VAL A 307 8.09 1.85 -5.54
N PHE A 308 7.51 1.12 -6.50
CA PHE A 308 7.06 -0.24 -6.28
C PHE A 308 8.22 -1.22 -6.11
N GLY A 309 9.33 -0.99 -6.80
CA GLY A 309 10.57 -1.73 -6.61
C GLY A 309 11.19 -1.58 -5.20
N ALA A 310 10.87 -0.51 -4.48
CA ALA A 310 11.33 -0.32 -3.10
C ALA A 310 10.53 -1.14 -2.06
N ILE A 311 9.32 -1.60 -2.38
CA ILE A 311 8.43 -2.30 -1.43
C ILE A 311 9.06 -3.58 -0.84
N PRO A 312 9.67 -4.49 -1.63
CA PRO A 312 10.22 -5.75 -1.10
C PRO A 312 11.34 -5.58 -0.07
N PHE A 313 12.02 -4.43 -0.06
CA PHE A 313 13.16 -4.22 0.86
C PHE A 313 12.73 -4.26 2.33
N GLY A 314 11.59 -3.68 2.66
CA GLY A 314 11.09 -3.64 4.03
C GLY A 314 10.91 -5.04 4.62
N ASP A 315 10.27 -5.92 3.89
CA ASP A 315 10.00 -7.29 4.35
C ASP A 315 11.25 -8.16 4.30
N THR A 316 12.11 -7.96 3.28
CA THR A 316 13.39 -8.66 3.19
C THR A 316 14.31 -8.28 4.36
N MET A 317 14.35 -7.01 4.77
CA MET A 317 15.12 -6.60 5.94
C MET A 317 14.60 -7.25 7.23
N VAL A 318 13.28 -7.34 7.41
CA VAL A 318 12.70 -8.05 8.56
C VAL A 318 13.10 -9.51 8.56
N VAL A 319 13.02 -10.20 7.42
CA VAL A 319 13.35 -11.63 7.32
C VAL A 319 14.83 -11.87 7.55
N ARG A 320 15.73 -11.03 7.00
CA ARG A 320 17.19 -11.25 7.08
C ARG A 320 17.81 -10.79 8.39
N TYR A 321 17.28 -9.73 9.02
CA TYR A 321 17.95 -9.04 10.12
C TYR A 321 17.25 -9.19 11.47
N ILE A 322 16.00 -9.68 11.47
CA ILE A 322 15.21 -9.80 12.71
C ILE A 322 14.96 -11.27 13.02
N ASP A 323 15.19 -11.62 14.28
CA ASP A 323 14.89 -12.95 14.81
C ASP A 323 13.43 -13.32 14.59
N ASP A 324 13.18 -14.58 14.26
CA ASP A 324 11.85 -15.10 13.94
C ASP A 324 10.82 -14.83 15.05
N SER A 325 11.25 -14.91 16.32
CA SER A 325 10.42 -14.64 17.49
C SER A 325 9.96 -13.19 17.62
N MET A 326 10.66 -12.25 16.98
CA MET A 326 10.38 -10.81 17.02
C MET A 326 9.83 -10.26 15.70
N ARG A 327 9.86 -11.03 14.61
CA ARG A 327 9.48 -10.56 13.25
C ARG A 327 8.09 -9.93 13.22
N SER A 328 7.10 -10.58 13.82
CA SER A 328 5.72 -10.06 13.84
C SER A 328 5.61 -8.73 14.57
N ARG A 329 6.29 -8.58 15.72
CA ARG A 329 6.29 -7.33 16.49
C ARG A 329 6.99 -6.20 15.73
N VAL A 330 8.18 -6.49 15.20
CA VAL A 330 8.98 -5.51 14.45
C VAL A 330 8.25 -5.09 13.17
N SER A 331 7.67 -6.04 12.43
CA SER A 331 6.88 -5.74 11.23
C SER A 331 5.64 -4.90 11.56
N GLY A 332 4.87 -5.29 12.58
CA GLY A 332 3.69 -4.53 13.01
C GLY A 332 4.04 -3.12 13.48
N THR A 333 5.10 -2.95 14.28
CA THR A 333 5.55 -1.63 14.74
C THR A 333 6.03 -0.77 13.57
N ARG A 334 6.79 -1.35 12.62
CA ARG A 334 7.23 -0.68 11.40
C ARG A 334 6.04 -0.17 10.58
N ILE A 335 5.04 -1.03 10.34
CA ILE A 335 3.84 -0.69 9.57
C ILE A 335 3.06 0.43 10.27
N ALA A 336 2.80 0.31 11.58
CA ALA A 336 2.06 1.31 12.33
C ALA A 336 2.72 2.69 12.29
N ILE A 337 4.04 2.78 12.48
CA ILE A 337 4.80 4.03 12.41
C ILE A 337 4.77 4.59 10.98
N SER A 338 5.09 3.75 9.98
CA SER A 338 5.21 4.20 8.59
C SER A 338 3.86 4.67 8.02
N PHE A 339 2.78 3.95 8.27
CA PHE A 339 1.44 4.37 7.84
C PHE A 339 0.87 5.51 8.68
N GLY A 340 1.16 5.56 9.98
CA GLY A 340 0.80 6.71 10.82
C GLY A 340 1.40 8.01 10.31
N ILE A 341 2.68 8.02 9.95
CA ILE A 341 3.34 9.20 9.39
C ILE A 341 2.85 9.48 7.96
N SER A 342 2.73 8.47 7.12
CA SER A 342 2.27 8.68 5.73
C SER A 342 0.81 9.10 5.64
N SER A 343 -0.04 8.79 6.61
CA SER A 343 -1.41 9.31 6.67
C SER A 343 -1.44 10.84 6.80
N MET A 344 -0.49 11.41 7.56
CA MET A 344 -0.33 12.87 7.65
C MET A 344 0.17 13.48 6.32
N ALA A 345 1.01 12.75 5.59
CA ALA A 345 1.44 13.16 4.25
C ALA A 345 0.26 13.14 3.25
N VAL A 346 -0.61 12.14 3.31
CA VAL A 346 -1.85 12.10 2.50
C VAL A 346 -2.80 13.25 2.89
N PHE A 347 -2.95 13.54 4.19
CA PHE A 347 -3.72 14.71 4.65
C PHE A 347 -3.19 16.01 4.05
N ALA A 348 -1.87 16.18 4.01
CA ALA A 348 -1.22 17.38 3.51
C ALA A 348 -1.22 17.48 1.97
N LEU A 349 -1.52 16.40 1.23
CA LEU A 349 -1.43 16.36 -0.23
C LEU A 349 -2.24 17.47 -0.89
N GLY A 350 -3.54 17.57 -0.59
CA GLY A 350 -4.42 18.61 -1.13
C GLY A 350 -3.93 20.03 -0.78
N PRO A 351 -3.79 20.37 0.52
CA PRO A 351 -3.28 21.67 0.94
C PRO A 351 -1.94 22.06 0.30
N VAL A 352 -0.98 21.13 0.19
CA VAL A 352 0.32 21.41 -0.43
C VAL A 352 0.17 21.70 -1.92
N VAL A 353 -0.60 20.89 -2.65
CA VAL A 353 -0.85 21.13 -4.09
C VAL A 353 -1.58 22.45 -4.29
N LYS A 354 -2.56 22.78 -3.46
CA LYS A 354 -3.32 24.04 -3.53
C LYS A 354 -2.43 25.28 -3.40
N ILE A 355 -1.41 25.23 -2.53
CA ILE A 355 -0.54 26.38 -2.23
C ILE A 355 0.66 26.41 -3.18
N ALA A 356 1.30 25.26 -3.42
CA ALA A 356 2.59 25.18 -4.09
C ALA A 356 2.55 24.52 -5.48
N GLY A 357 1.48 23.76 -5.79
CA GLY A 357 1.34 23.02 -7.04
C GLY A 357 2.10 21.69 -7.05
N PHE A 358 1.82 20.87 -8.06
CA PHE A 358 2.43 19.56 -8.21
C PHE A 358 3.95 19.59 -8.48
N THR A 359 4.44 20.61 -9.16
CA THR A 359 5.89 20.77 -9.41
C THR A 359 6.67 20.80 -8.11
N GLN A 360 6.25 21.62 -7.13
CA GLN A 360 6.90 21.73 -5.84
C GLN A 360 6.71 20.45 -5.00
N LEU A 361 5.54 19.82 -5.09
CA LEU A 361 5.32 18.54 -4.45
C LEU A 361 6.31 17.47 -4.97
N MET A 362 6.48 17.34 -6.29
CA MET A 362 7.42 16.39 -6.89
C MET A 362 8.88 16.69 -6.51
N MET A 363 9.25 17.97 -6.40
CA MET A 363 10.56 18.36 -5.87
C MET A 363 10.73 17.97 -4.41
N ALA A 364 9.69 18.13 -3.58
CA ALA A 364 9.71 17.67 -2.20
C ALA A 364 9.88 16.14 -2.11
N LEU A 365 9.20 15.36 -2.98
CA LEU A 365 9.37 13.90 -3.06
C LEU A 365 10.79 13.52 -3.49
N THR A 366 11.42 14.29 -4.38
CA THR A 366 12.85 14.15 -4.70
C THR A 366 13.71 14.27 -3.43
N GLY A 367 13.41 15.26 -2.58
CA GLY A 367 14.07 15.43 -1.28
C GLY A 367 13.83 14.27 -0.31
N VAL A 368 12.60 13.75 -0.26
CA VAL A 368 12.27 12.56 0.57
C VAL A 368 13.03 11.32 0.07
N ALA A 369 13.15 11.12 -1.24
CA ALA A 369 13.94 10.03 -1.81
C ALA A 369 15.44 10.18 -1.47
N ALA A 370 15.98 11.42 -1.53
CA ALA A 370 17.35 11.72 -1.14
C ALA A 370 17.59 11.44 0.35
N LEU A 371 16.65 11.83 1.21
CA LEU A 371 16.71 11.49 2.63
C LEU A 371 16.73 9.97 2.85
N GLY A 372 15.87 9.22 2.14
CA GLY A 372 15.86 7.76 2.17
C GLY A 372 17.21 7.17 1.75
N ALA A 373 17.82 7.69 0.68
CA ALA A 373 19.14 7.26 0.20
C ALA A 373 20.24 7.51 1.25
N LEU A 374 20.23 8.67 1.91
CA LEU A 374 21.15 8.96 3.01
C LEU A 374 20.96 8.02 4.20
N ILE A 375 19.71 7.74 4.58
CA ILE A 375 19.39 6.82 5.69
C ILE A 375 19.89 5.40 5.39
N VAL A 376 19.75 4.91 4.15
CA VAL A 376 20.24 3.58 3.75
C VAL A 376 21.74 3.42 3.92
N LEU A 377 22.54 4.49 3.81
CA LEU A 377 23.99 4.43 4.06
C LEU A 377 24.34 3.99 5.49
N PHE A 378 23.45 4.21 6.44
CA PHE A 378 23.61 3.77 7.83
C PHE A 378 23.17 2.31 8.06
N LEU A 379 22.64 1.62 7.05
CA LEU A 379 22.33 0.19 7.17
C LEU A 379 23.65 -0.57 7.37
N PRO A 380 23.73 -1.46 8.40
CA PRO A 380 24.91 -2.31 8.60
C PRO A 380 25.16 -3.19 7.37
N ASN A 381 26.46 -3.46 7.09
CA ASN A 381 26.80 -4.41 6.02
C ASN A 381 26.44 -5.84 6.42
N GLU A 382 26.05 -6.66 5.47
CA GLU A 382 25.63 -8.05 5.74
C GLU A 382 26.70 -8.89 6.47
N GLY A 383 27.99 -8.61 6.22
CA GLY A 383 29.09 -9.24 6.93
C GLY A 383 29.16 -8.94 8.44
N GLN A 384 28.63 -7.78 8.87
CA GLN A 384 28.57 -7.38 10.29
C GLN A 384 27.39 -8.05 11.02
N MET A 385 26.45 -8.65 10.27
CA MET A 385 25.21 -9.24 10.78
C MET A 385 25.26 -10.77 10.83
N LYS A 386 26.40 -11.41 10.45
CA LYS A 386 26.57 -12.84 10.64
C LYS A 386 26.60 -13.14 12.15
N PRO A 387 25.91 -14.21 12.61
CA PRO A 387 25.99 -14.59 14.02
C PRO A 387 27.46 -14.80 14.42
N TYR A 388 27.85 -14.26 15.56
CA TYR A 388 29.10 -14.62 16.19
C TYR A 388 29.03 -16.13 16.41
N GLN A 389 29.78 -16.89 15.62
CA GLN A 389 30.07 -18.29 15.95
C GLN A 389 30.94 -18.22 17.20
N THR A 390 30.35 -18.44 18.37
CA THR A 390 31.13 -18.78 19.56
C THR A 390 31.75 -20.15 19.26
N ASN A 391 33.07 -20.13 19.03
CA ASN A 391 33.89 -21.32 19.01
C ASN A 391 33.79 -22.08 20.36
#